data_fda2176f4d8726d721b2bb362c01834f
#
_entry.id   fda2176f4d8726d721b2bb362c01834f
#
_cell.length_a   1.000
_cell.length_b   1.000
_cell.length_c   1.000
_cell.angle_alpha   90.00
_cell.angle_beta   90.00
_cell.angle_gamma   90.00
#
_symmetry.space_group_name_H-M   'P 1'
#
loop_
_entity.id
_entity.type
_entity.pdbx_description
1 polymer ?
#
loop_
_entity_poly.entity_id
_entity_poly.type
_entity_poly.pdbx_seq_one_letter_code
_entity_poly.pdbx_strand_id
1 'polypeptide(L)'
;MKKIGKAAEESGLDVEYVLCSSDPDSLDGVLIPQWHVGYADGTAPHVLDVSFPAAAGAYLDLGQFYDIDAIRPELPRLRALTEKNQALYREAYRALREAKAVHDEIEAVYNPHVDFAAVNALAQAHIERLKKQKCGL
;
A
#
# COMPACT_ATOMS: atom_id res chain seq x y z
N MET A 1 -10.03 -8.29 4.79
CA MET A 1 -8.92 -8.69 3.90
C MET A 1 -8.10 -9.86 4.43
N LYS A 2 -7.52 -9.85 5.64
CA LYS A 2 -6.71 -10.99 6.18
C LYS A 2 -7.41 -12.37 6.09
N LYS A 3 -8.71 -12.43 6.41
CA LYS A 3 -9.48 -13.70 6.31
C LYS A 3 -9.64 -14.18 4.86
N ILE A 4 -9.76 -13.28 3.90
CA ILE A 4 -9.88 -13.62 2.47
C ILE A 4 -8.56 -14.19 1.97
N GLY A 5 -7.45 -13.50 2.24
CA GLY A 5 -6.12 -13.98 1.86
C GLY A 5 -5.82 -15.35 2.44
N LYS A 6 -6.04 -15.52 3.75
CA LYS A 6 -5.83 -16.81 4.41
C LYS A 6 -6.66 -17.94 3.81
N ALA A 7 -7.94 -17.69 3.49
CA ALA A 7 -8.80 -18.70 2.86
C ALA A 7 -8.33 -19.07 1.43
N ALA A 8 -7.78 -18.11 0.70
CA ALA A 8 -7.18 -18.37 -0.61
C ALA A 8 -5.91 -19.23 -0.50
N GLU A 9 -5.01 -18.91 0.45
CA GLU A 9 -3.81 -19.71 0.73
C GLU A 9 -4.16 -21.15 1.15
N GLU A 10 -5.15 -21.31 2.03
CA GLU A 10 -5.65 -22.63 2.45
C GLU A 10 -6.25 -23.43 1.29
N SER A 11 -6.66 -22.76 0.22
CA SER A 11 -7.14 -23.36 -1.03
C SER A 11 -6.01 -23.62 -2.06
N GLY A 12 -4.76 -23.38 -1.69
CA GLY A 12 -3.59 -23.62 -2.56
C GLY A 12 -3.36 -22.53 -3.61
N LEU A 13 -3.89 -21.33 -3.40
CA LEU A 13 -3.70 -20.19 -4.29
C LEU A 13 -2.56 -19.29 -3.80
N ASP A 14 -1.84 -18.66 -4.72
CA ASP A 14 -0.89 -17.60 -4.39
C ASP A 14 -1.66 -16.32 -4.02
N VAL A 15 -1.18 -15.64 -2.99
CA VAL A 15 -1.78 -14.39 -2.49
C VAL A 15 -0.73 -13.31 -2.38
N GLU A 16 -1.03 -12.14 -2.91
CA GLU A 16 -0.22 -10.95 -2.73
C GLU A 16 -0.92 -10.02 -1.73
N TYR A 17 -0.20 -9.60 -0.68
CA TYR A 17 -0.70 -8.69 0.34
C TYR A 17 -0.14 -7.29 0.12
N VAL A 18 -1.04 -6.30 0.03
CA VAL A 18 -0.69 -4.89 0.02
C VAL A 18 -0.72 -4.39 1.44
N LEU A 19 0.46 -4.17 2.03
CA LEU A 19 0.60 -3.69 3.41
C LEU A 19 0.26 -2.20 3.49
N CYS A 20 -0.38 -1.80 4.59
CA CYS A 20 -0.60 -0.39 4.89
C CYS A 20 0.73 0.30 5.22
N SER A 21 0.99 1.44 4.59
CA SER A 21 2.22 2.21 4.83
C SER A 21 2.28 2.87 6.21
N SER A 22 1.14 3.01 6.87
CA SER A 22 1.00 3.70 8.17
C SER A 22 0.87 2.74 9.34
N ASP A 23 0.45 1.49 9.09
CA ASP A 23 0.22 0.46 10.11
C ASP A 23 0.67 -0.90 9.56
N PRO A 24 1.81 -1.44 10.04
CA PRO A 24 2.36 -2.71 9.55
C PRO A 24 1.44 -3.91 9.83
N ASP A 25 0.51 -3.79 10.78
CA ASP A 25 -0.46 -4.85 11.10
C ASP A 25 -1.75 -4.76 10.27
N SER A 26 -1.87 -3.76 9.41
CA SER A 26 -3.02 -3.54 8.54
C SER A 26 -2.73 -3.89 7.08
N LEU A 27 -3.79 -4.17 6.31
CA LEU A 27 -3.73 -4.44 4.88
C LEU A 27 -4.58 -3.42 4.13
N ASP A 28 -3.96 -2.79 3.12
CA ASP A 28 -4.65 -1.94 2.15
C ASP A 28 -5.23 -2.75 0.99
N GLY A 29 -4.74 -3.99 0.77
CA GLY A 29 -5.27 -4.87 -0.25
C GLY A 29 -4.87 -6.33 -0.14
N VAL A 30 -5.56 -7.16 -0.92
CA VAL A 30 -5.26 -8.58 -1.14
C VAL A 30 -5.53 -8.89 -2.61
N LEU A 31 -4.55 -9.47 -3.29
CA LEU A 31 -4.67 -9.89 -4.68
C LEU A 31 -4.56 -11.41 -4.77
N ILE A 32 -5.37 -12.02 -5.60
CA ILE A 32 -5.36 -13.45 -5.91
C ILE A 32 -5.15 -13.59 -7.43
N PRO A 33 -3.88 -13.65 -7.87
CA PRO A 33 -3.52 -13.55 -9.29
C PRO A 33 -4.19 -14.62 -10.18
N GLN A 34 -4.26 -15.86 -9.69
CA GLN A 34 -4.86 -16.97 -10.47
C GLN A 34 -6.34 -16.75 -10.76
N TRP A 35 -7.06 -16.00 -9.94
CA TRP A 35 -8.46 -15.68 -10.14
C TRP A 35 -8.69 -14.30 -10.79
N HIS A 36 -7.64 -13.54 -11.01
CA HIS A 36 -7.71 -12.13 -11.46
C HIS A 36 -8.63 -11.28 -10.58
N VAL A 37 -8.60 -11.52 -9.26
CA VAL A 37 -9.42 -10.83 -8.26
C VAL A 37 -8.53 -10.11 -7.26
N GLY A 38 -8.93 -8.88 -6.93
CA GLY A 38 -8.32 -8.11 -5.87
C GLY A 38 -9.38 -7.45 -4.97
N TYR A 39 -9.06 -7.34 -3.70
CA TYR A 39 -9.82 -6.55 -2.72
C TYR A 39 -8.93 -5.42 -2.23
N ALA A 40 -9.41 -4.21 -2.28
CA ALA A 40 -8.68 -3.05 -1.81
C ALA A 40 -9.53 -2.24 -0.82
N ASP A 41 -8.86 -1.57 0.13
CA ASP A 41 -9.50 -0.61 1.00
C ASP A 41 -9.84 0.66 0.22
N GLY A 42 -11.12 0.97 0.10
CA GLY A 42 -11.64 2.18 -0.55
C GLY A 42 -11.99 3.28 0.43
N THR A 43 -11.67 3.14 1.73
CA THR A 43 -11.91 4.21 2.71
C THR A 43 -10.89 5.35 2.55
N ALA A 44 -11.31 6.57 2.92
CA ALA A 44 -10.38 7.70 2.89
C ALA A 44 -9.15 7.45 3.79
N PRO A 45 -7.93 7.81 3.33
CA PRO A 45 -7.59 8.61 2.15
C PRO A 45 -7.43 7.81 0.84
N HIS A 46 -7.61 6.48 0.85
CA HIS A 46 -7.37 5.56 -0.27
C HIS A 46 -8.61 5.41 -1.18
N VAL A 47 -9.25 6.50 -1.53
CA VAL A 47 -10.43 6.44 -2.40
C VAL A 47 -10.05 5.84 -3.75
N LEU A 48 -10.62 4.67 -4.05
CA LEU A 48 -10.49 4.01 -5.34
C LEU A 48 -11.78 4.20 -6.13
N ASP A 49 -11.63 4.68 -7.36
CA ASP A 49 -12.75 4.78 -8.29
C ASP A 49 -12.80 3.53 -9.19
N VAL A 50 -13.96 2.88 -9.21
CA VAL A 50 -14.19 1.72 -10.07
C VAL A 50 -14.64 2.22 -11.43
N SER A 51 -13.73 2.19 -12.43
CA SER A 51 -13.95 2.77 -13.76
C SER A 51 -15.15 2.18 -14.49
N PHE A 52 -15.49 0.92 -14.26
CA PHE A 52 -16.64 0.23 -14.85
C PHE A 52 -17.35 -0.61 -13.80
N PRO A 53 -18.21 -0.01 -12.94
CA PRO A 53 -18.93 -0.74 -11.90
C PRO A 53 -19.71 -1.94 -12.48
N ALA A 54 -19.68 -3.05 -11.75
CA ALA A 54 -20.25 -4.34 -12.14
C ALA A 54 -19.57 -5.08 -13.33
N ALA A 55 -18.79 -4.38 -14.16
CA ALA A 55 -18.04 -5.00 -15.25
C ALA A 55 -16.58 -5.27 -14.90
N ALA A 56 -15.91 -4.29 -14.26
CA ALA A 56 -14.49 -4.40 -13.89
C ALA A 56 -14.27 -4.43 -12.35
N GLY A 57 -15.31 -4.18 -11.58
CA GLY A 57 -15.25 -4.21 -10.12
C GLY A 57 -16.57 -3.82 -9.47
N ALA A 58 -16.63 -3.90 -8.16
CA ALA A 58 -17.78 -3.52 -7.36
C ALA A 58 -17.36 -2.91 -6.02
N TYR A 59 -18.19 -2.04 -5.48
CA TYR A 59 -18.04 -1.56 -4.11
C TYR A 59 -18.77 -2.51 -3.16
N LEU A 60 -18.06 -2.94 -2.10
CA LEU A 60 -18.62 -3.64 -0.97
C LEU A 60 -18.84 -2.63 0.15
N ASP A 61 -20.08 -2.15 0.29
CA ASP A 61 -20.43 -1.20 1.34
C ASP A 61 -20.54 -1.92 2.70
N LEU A 62 -19.50 -1.75 3.53
CA LEU A 62 -19.49 -2.27 4.90
C LEU A 62 -20.26 -1.36 5.87
N GLY A 63 -20.59 -0.13 5.47
CA GLY A 63 -21.38 0.81 6.27
C GLY A 63 -22.81 0.32 6.53
N GLN A 64 -23.33 -0.57 5.67
CA GLN A 64 -24.64 -1.20 5.87
C GLN A 64 -24.76 -2.02 7.18
N PHE A 65 -23.62 -2.37 7.79
CA PHE A 65 -23.58 -3.14 9.03
C PHE A 65 -23.39 -2.27 10.28
N TYR A 66 -23.39 -0.94 10.13
CA TYR A 66 -23.29 -0.03 11.27
C TYR A 66 -24.63 0.05 12.03
N ASP A 67 -24.56 0.04 13.35
CA ASP A 67 -25.66 0.47 14.21
C ASP A 67 -25.79 2.00 14.13
N ILE A 68 -26.64 2.46 13.23
CA ILE A 68 -26.83 3.89 12.94
C ILE A 68 -27.35 4.64 14.15
N ASP A 69 -28.20 4.02 14.96
CA ASP A 69 -28.81 4.69 16.14
C ASP A 69 -27.76 4.85 17.25
N ALA A 70 -26.84 3.90 17.41
CA ALA A 70 -25.71 4.01 18.32
C ALA A 70 -24.66 5.03 17.84
N ILE A 71 -24.41 5.13 16.52
CA ILE A 71 -23.39 6.02 15.96
C ILE A 71 -23.87 7.48 15.87
N ARG A 72 -25.14 7.71 15.61
CA ARG A 72 -25.68 9.07 15.38
C ARG A 72 -25.33 10.08 16.49
N PRO A 73 -25.46 9.77 17.79
CA PRO A 73 -25.06 10.69 18.86
C PRO A 73 -23.54 10.93 18.91
N GLU A 74 -22.72 10.02 18.41
CA GLU A 74 -21.26 10.13 18.40
C GLU A 74 -20.70 10.91 17.20
N LEU A 75 -21.52 11.32 16.23
CA LEU A 75 -21.05 12.03 15.03
C LEU A 75 -20.22 13.29 15.32
N PRO A 76 -20.54 14.15 16.31
CA PRO A 76 -19.70 15.29 16.61
C PRO A 76 -18.30 14.89 17.06
N ARG A 77 -18.19 13.85 17.88
CA ARG A 77 -16.93 13.29 18.34
C ARG A 77 -16.14 12.64 17.20
N LEU A 78 -16.80 11.89 16.33
CA LEU A 78 -16.18 11.28 15.15
C LEU A 78 -15.60 12.35 14.21
N ARG A 79 -16.33 13.43 13.96
CA ARG A 79 -15.84 14.56 13.15
C ARG A 79 -14.58 15.18 13.75
N ALA A 80 -14.61 15.50 15.05
CA ALA A 80 -13.45 16.08 15.74
C ALA A 80 -12.23 15.15 15.69
N LEU A 81 -12.42 13.84 15.87
CA LEU A 81 -11.33 12.86 15.77
C LEU A 81 -10.81 12.75 14.34
N THR A 82 -11.68 12.78 13.33
CA THR A 82 -11.28 12.77 11.92
C THR A 82 -10.45 13.99 11.56
N GLU A 83 -10.87 15.18 11.97
CA GLU A 83 -10.11 16.43 11.76
C GLU A 83 -8.73 16.39 12.43
N LYS A 84 -8.69 15.90 13.68
CA LYS A 84 -7.42 15.73 14.41
C LYS A 84 -6.50 14.73 13.70
N ASN A 85 -7.04 13.60 13.27
CA ASN A 85 -6.29 12.59 12.52
C ASN A 85 -5.69 13.17 11.24
N GLN A 86 -6.49 13.86 10.43
CA GLN A 86 -6.03 14.52 9.22
C GLN A 86 -4.94 15.58 9.49
N ALA A 87 -5.03 16.33 10.59
CA ALA A 87 -4.01 17.28 10.98
C ALA A 87 -2.68 16.59 11.29
N LEU A 88 -2.70 15.50 12.04
CA LEU A 88 -1.51 14.70 12.36
C LEU A 88 -0.87 14.08 11.11
N TYR A 89 -1.66 13.56 10.18
CA TYR A 89 -1.13 13.07 8.90
C TYR A 89 -0.45 14.17 8.08
N ARG A 90 -1.05 15.38 8.01
CA ARG A 90 -0.38 16.53 7.34
C ARG A 90 0.97 16.87 7.98
N GLU A 91 1.05 16.82 9.31
CA GLU A 91 2.30 17.06 10.04
C GLU A 91 3.34 15.97 9.78
N ALA A 92 2.94 14.69 9.81
CA ALA A 92 3.80 13.56 9.49
C ALA A 92 4.37 13.66 8.07
N TYR A 93 3.53 13.95 7.07
CA TYR A 93 4.00 14.13 5.68
C TYR A 93 4.90 15.37 5.52
N ARG A 94 4.72 16.41 6.33
CA ARG A 94 5.65 17.53 6.35
C ARG A 94 7.03 17.10 6.86
N ALA A 95 7.08 16.39 7.97
CA ALA A 95 8.33 15.86 8.54
C ALA A 95 9.04 14.90 7.58
N LEU A 96 8.30 14.02 6.88
CA LEU A 96 8.87 13.13 5.85
C LEU A 96 9.49 13.92 4.69
N ARG A 97 8.84 14.98 4.22
CA ARG A 97 9.42 15.83 3.16
C ARG A 97 10.70 16.54 3.62
N GLU A 98 10.74 17.01 4.87
CA GLU A 98 11.93 17.62 5.47
C GLU A 98 13.07 16.58 5.56
N ALA A 99 12.77 15.37 6.03
CA ALA A 99 13.75 14.27 6.08
C ALA A 99 14.29 13.93 4.69
N LYS A 100 13.39 13.88 3.68
CA LYS A 100 13.82 13.64 2.28
C LYS A 100 14.74 14.77 1.79
N ALA A 101 14.45 16.02 2.07
CA ALA A 101 15.30 17.14 1.65
C ALA A 101 16.72 17.01 2.23
N VAL A 102 16.83 16.67 3.52
CA VAL A 102 18.14 16.41 4.15
C VAL A 102 18.86 15.22 3.51
N HIS A 103 18.11 14.16 3.17
CA HIS A 103 18.68 13.01 2.46
C HIS A 103 19.22 13.42 1.08
N ASP A 104 18.50 14.24 0.33
CA ASP A 104 18.94 14.74 -0.97
C ASP A 104 20.24 15.59 -0.84
N GLU A 105 20.39 16.36 0.24
CA GLU A 105 21.64 17.08 0.53
C GLU A 105 22.80 16.12 0.81
N ILE A 106 22.55 15.04 1.57
CA ILE A 106 23.56 13.99 1.80
C ILE A 106 24.00 13.36 0.49
N GLU A 107 23.04 12.98 -0.39
CA GLU A 107 23.33 12.43 -1.71
C GLU A 107 24.14 13.39 -2.58
N ALA A 108 23.81 14.67 -2.54
CA ALA A 108 24.55 15.70 -3.29
C ALA A 108 26.02 15.81 -2.89
N VAL A 109 26.36 15.45 -1.63
CA VAL A 109 27.74 15.43 -1.16
C VAL A 109 28.53 14.27 -1.71
N TYR A 110 27.98 13.05 -1.71
CA TYR A 110 28.76 11.86 -2.11
C TYR A 110 28.55 11.42 -3.57
N ASN A 111 27.41 11.68 -4.19
CA ASN A 111 27.13 11.27 -5.57
C ASN A 111 28.19 11.72 -6.60
N PRO A 112 28.79 12.92 -6.52
CA PRO A 112 29.88 13.32 -7.41
C PRO A 112 31.14 12.43 -7.31
N HIS A 113 31.26 11.65 -6.23
CA HIS A 113 32.42 10.77 -5.96
C HIS A 113 32.10 9.28 -6.16
N VAL A 114 30.91 8.95 -6.67
CA VAL A 114 30.48 7.57 -6.95
C VAL A 114 30.72 7.23 -8.42
N ASP A 115 31.38 6.10 -8.68
CA ASP A 115 31.45 5.52 -10.02
C ASP A 115 30.15 4.78 -10.35
N PHE A 116 29.16 5.50 -10.83
CA PHE A 116 27.87 4.92 -11.24
C PHE A 116 28.01 3.96 -12.43
N ALA A 117 29.03 4.06 -13.24
CA ALA A 117 29.26 3.11 -14.32
C ALA A 117 29.64 1.72 -13.77
N ALA A 118 30.49 1.68 -12.75
CA ALA A 118 30.82 0.44 -12.04
C ALA A 118 29.63 -0.13 -11.28
N VAL A 119 28.83 0.70 -10.62
CA VAL A 119 27.60 0.29 -9.94
C VAL A 119 26.60 -0.34 -10.92
N ASN A 120 26.38 0.29 -12.08
CA ASN A 120 25.48 -0.22 -13.11
C ASN A 120 26.00 -1.54 -13.72
N ALA A 121 27.31 -1.66 -13.95
CA ALA A 121 27.92 -2.91 -14.44
C ALA A 121 27.71 -4.06 -13.43
N LEU A 122 27.88 -3.79 -12.13
CA LEU A 122 27.61 -4.77 -11.08
C LEU A 122 26.13 -5.20 -11.06
N ALA A 123 25.20 -4.25 -11.14
CA ALA A 123 23.76 -4.54 -11.18
C ALA A 123 23.41 -5.41 -12.39
N GLN A 124 23.95 -5.08 -13.57
CA GLN A 124 23.73 -5.87 -14.78
C GLN A 124 24.26 -7.31 -14.65
N ALA A 125 25.45 -7.48 -14.08
CA ALA A 125 26.01 -8.81 -13.83
C ALA A 125 25.13 -9.65 -12.88
N HIS A 126 24.55 -9.02 -11.86
CA HIS A 126 23.58 -9.68 -10.98
C HIS A 126 22.30 -10.10 -11.70
N ILE A 127 21.72 -9.24 -12.54
CA ILE A 127 20.54 -9.54 -13.35
C ILE A 127 20.78 -10.75 -14.24
N GLU A 128 21.91 -10.78 -14.96
CA GLU A 128 22.26 -11.90 -15.84
C GLU A 128 22.45 -13.22 -15.06
N ARG A 129 23.01 -13.16 -13.85
CA ARG A 129 23.10 -14.33 -12.97
C ARG A 129 21.73 -14.86 -12.57
N LEU A 130 20.79 -13.99 -12.18
CA LEU A 130 19.43 -14.36 -11.79
C LEU A 130 18.64 -14.97 -12.96
N LYS A 131 18.77 -14.41 -14.16
CA LYS A 131 18.17 -14.98 -15.38
C LYS A 131 18.63 -16.41 -15.64
N LYS A 132 19.94 -16.68 -15.48
CA LYS A 132 20.51 -18.03 -15.67
C LYS A 132 20.00 -19.03 -14.63
N GLN A 133 19.75 -18.59 -13.39
CA GLN A 133 19.18 -19.46 -12.34
C GLN A 133 17.73 -19.86 -12.64
N LYS A 134 16.92 -18.95 -13.24
CA LYS A 134 15.52 -19.25 -13.61
C LYS A 134 15.39 -20.17 -14.83
N CYS A 135 16.38 -20.22 -15.72
CA CYS A 135 16.37 -21.10 -16.88
C CYS A 135 16.83 -22.54 -16.57
N GLY A 136 17.21 -22.84 -15.33
CA GLY A 136 17.70 -24.16 -14.88
C GLY A 136 16.68 -24.93 -14.01
N LEU A 137 15.43 -24.48 -13.93
CA LEU A 137 14.27 -25.16 -13.35
C LEU A 137 13.27 -25.50 -14.45
#